data_3e47a334890fae18a71723f06cbfa649
#
_entry.id   3e47a334890fae18a71723f06cbfa649
#
_cell.length_a   1.000
_cell.length_b   1.000
_cell.length_c   1.000
_cell.angle_alpha   90.00
_cell.angle_beta   90.00
_cell.angle_gamma   90.00
#
_symmetry.space_group_name_H-M   'P 1'
#
loop_
_entity.id
_entity.type
_entity.pdbx_description
1 polymer ?
#
loop_
_entity_poly.entity_id
_entity_poly.type
_entity_poly.pdbx_seq_one_letter_code
_entity_poly.pdbx_strand_id
1 'polypeptide(L)'
;MDLLAAFGLPVLVGVFIGILSGLLGIGGGTIMVPVFRLAFGLSPLMSTATSLFTIIPTSISGAVSHIKGKTCVPALGLAMGLGGALTSPVGVWLASLSPAWLVMLAAALIIGYSAVNMLRKAVKAPSKRESSGPSAAAPGDSGDRRSAAQPSASCAALLRSEDEIISAQTTPSSPGAAAEGVVTGDRDEDAPAVHGLSRKQLLIGAAIGLGAGLMSGYVGVGGGFIMVPLMLSLIHIPMKLASGTSLIAILILAIPGTIENGIAGNIDYVVGLSVAIGSIPGAVLGAMLVKRVPERALRFIFGGFLIIAAIVLFLNEFGILG
;
A
#
# COMPACT_ATOMS: atom_id res chain seq x y z
N MET A 1 -25.61 30.79 1.54
CA MET A 1 -24.75 29.65 1.92
C MET A 1 -23.33 30.15 1.84
N ASP A 2 -22.67 30.20 2.99
CA ASP A 2 -21.32 30.78 3.08
C ASP A 2 -20.34 30.00 2.21
N LEU A 3 -19.58 30.71 1.39
CA LEU A 3 -18.56 30.16 0.48
C LEU A 3 -17.58 29.24 1.25
N LEU A 4 -17.34 29.56 2.51
CA LEU A 4 -16.54 28.73 3.44
C LEU A 4 -17.19 27.39 3.75
N ALA A 5 -18.50 27.29 3.85
CA ALA A 5 -19.20 26.01 4.08
C ALA A 5 -19.24 25.19 2.78
N ALA A 6 -19.38 25.82 1.63
CA ALA A 6 -19.46 25.15 0.33
C ALA A 6 -18.11 24.53 -0.10
N PHE A 7 -16.98 25.16 0.23
CA PHE A 7 -15.65 24.67 -0.14
C PHE A 7 -14.81 24.16 1.03
N GLY A 8 -15.00 24.70 2.23
CA GLY A 8 -14.19 24.36 3.41
C GLY A 8 -14.43 22.94 3.91
N LEU A 9 -15.70 22.51 3.99
CA LEU A 9 -16.04 21.15 4.42
C LEU A 9 -15.50 20.10 3.45
N PRO A 10 -15.68 20.19 2.12
CA PRO A 10 -15.11 19.24 1.17
C PRO A 10 -13.59 19.15 1.25
N VAL A 11 -12.90 20.28 1.43
CA VAL A 11 -11.42 20.30 1.56
C VAL A 11 -10.96 19.59 2.84
N LEU A 12 -11.59 19.85 3.99
CA LEU A 12 -11.26 19.17 5.25
C LEU A 12 -11.49 17.65 5.16
N VAL A 13 -12.63 17.26 4.61
CA VAL A 13 -12.92 15.84 4.32
C VAL A 13 -11.87 15.26 3.38
N GLY A 14 -11.47 16.01 2.36
CA GLY A 14 -10.41 15.62 1.44
C GLY A 14 -9.09 15.36 2.15
N VAL A 15 -8.65 16.22 3.07
CA VAL A 15 -7.41 16.03 3.85
C VAL A 15 -7.46 14.71 4.62
N PHE A 16 -8.56 14.44 5.32
CA PHE A 16 -8.73 13.21 6.10
C PHE A 16 -8.69 11.96 5.19
N ILE A 17 -9.44 11.99 4.09
CA ILE A 17 -9.45 10.92 3.10
C ILE A 17 -8.05 10.73 2.50
N GLY A 18 -7.36 11.82 2.17
CA GLY A 18 -6.01 11.79 1.64
C GLY A 18 -5.03 11.09 2.60
N ILE A 19 -5.06 11.44 3.89
CA ILE A 19 -4.20 10.80 4.91
C ILE A 19 -4.44 9.29 4.94
N LEU A 20 -5.69 8.86 4.98
CA LEU A 20 -6.03 7.43 4.97
C LEU A 20 -5.64 6.76 3.65
N SER A 21 -5.85 7.42 2.52
CA SER A 21 -5.46 6.95 1.20
C SER A 21 -3.95 6.74 1.10
N GLY A 22 -3.16 7.74 1.49
CA GLY A 22 -1.70 7.66 1.47
C GLY A 22 -1.14 6.63 2.44
N LEU A 23 -1.74 6.48 3.62
CA LEU A 23 -1.33 5.52 4.64
C LEU A 23 -1.65 4.07 4.25
N LEU A 24 -2.85 3.83 3.73
CA LEU A 24 -3.39 2.49 3.48
C LEU A 24 -3.22 2.02 2.04
N GLY A 25 -2.97 2.93 1.10
CA GLY A 25 -2.84 2.60 -0.32
C GLY A 25 -4.16 2.23 -1.01
N ILE A 26 -5.29 2.73 -0.48
CA ILE A 26 -6.63 2.39 -1.02
C ILE A 26 -7.03 3.31 -2.18
N GLY A 27 -6.33 4.45 -2.35
CA GLY A 27 -6.70 5.48 -3.32
C GLY A 27 -7.85 6.38 -2.87
N GLY A 28 -8.42 6.16 -1.67
CA GLY A 28 -9.46 7.00 -1.07
C GLY A 28 -10.89 6.70 -1.52
N GLY A 29 -11.11 5.99 -2.61
CA GLY A 29 -12.44 5.75 -3.19
C GLY A 29 -13.43 5.07 -2.26
N THR A 30 -12.96 4.14 -1.42
CA THR A 30 -13.78 3.46 -0.41
C THR A 30 -14.43 4.40 0.59
N ILE A 31 -13.82 5.56 0.84
CA ILE A 31 -14.35 6.60 1.72
C ILE A 31 -15.14 7.61 0.92
N MET A 32 -14.61 7.99 -0.25
CA MET A 32 -15.19 9.04 -1.09
C MET A 32 -16.61 8.68 -1.50
N VAL A 33 -16.88 7.44 -1.92
CA VAL A 33 -18.20 7.02 -2.38
C VAL A 33 -19.28 7.21 -1.29
N PRO A 34 -19.17 6.66 -0.07
CA PRO A 34 -20.17 6.91 0.97
C PRO A 34 -20.23 8.38 1.40
N VAL A 35 -19.11 9.09 1.44
CA VAL A 35 -19.09 10.52 1.78
C VAL A 35 -19.81 11.35 0.71
N PHE A 36 -19.58 11.09 -0.57
CA PHE A 36 -20.25 11.80 -1.66
C PHE A 36 -21.77 11.55 -1.65
N ARG A 37 -22.21 10.36 -1.29
CA ARG A 37 -23.63 10.07 -1.13
C ARG A 37 -24.24 10.74 0.09
N LEU A 38 -23.63 10.59 1.27
CA LEU A 38 -24.23 11.02 2.54
C LEU A 38 -24.05 12.50 2.82
N ALA A 39 -22.87 13.06 2.54
CA ALA A 39 -22.55 14.45 2.85
C ALA A 39 -22.93 15.41 1.71
N PHE A 40 -22.85 14.96 0.44
CA PHE A 40 -23.09 15.81 -0.72
C PHE A 40 -24.35 15.42 -1.51
N GLY A 41 -25.07 14.35 -1.11
CA GLY A 41 -26.34 13.95 -1.74
C GLY A 41 -26.21 13.50 -3.20
N LEU A 42 -25.01 13.11 -3.66
CA LEU A 42 -24.81 12.67 -5.04
C LEU A 42 -25.47 11.31 -5.29
N SER A 43 -25.97 11.10 -6.51
CA SER A 43 -26.49 9.79 -6.92
C SER A 43 -25.39 8.71 -6.84
N PRO A 44 -25.72 7.43 -6.74
CA PRO A 44 -24.74 6.35 -6.70
C PRO A 44 -23.72 6.41 -7.84
N LEU A 45 -24.19 6.61 -9.07
CA LEU A 45 -23.35 6.68 -10.27
C LEU A 45 -22.44 7.91 -10.25
N MET A 46 -22.96 9.08 -9.88
CA MET A 46 -22.15 10.30 -9.74
C MET A 46 -21.13 10.19 -8.63
N SER A 47 -21.47 9.54 -7.51
CA SER A 47 -20.54 9.32 -6.39
C SER A 47 -19.36 8.44 -6.81
N THR A 48 -19.63 7.35 -7.54
CA THR A 48 -18.58 6.45 -8.05
C THR A 48 -17.72 7.15 -9.11
N ALA A 49 -18.32 7.85 -10.06
CA ALA A 49 -17.64 8.60 -11.12
C ALA A 49 -16.77 9.73 -10.55
N THR A 50 -17.32 10.54 -9.64
CA THR A 50 -16.60 11.64 -8.98
C THR A 50 -15.46 11.11 -8.11
N SER A 51 -15.63 9.94 -7.48
CA SER A 51 -14.55 9.32 -6.71
C SER A 51 -13.38 8.89 -7.60
N LEU A 52 -13.62 8.27 -8.76
CA LEU A 52 -12.58 7.90 -9.73
C LEU A 52 -11.78 9.12 -10.20
N PHE A 53 -12.46 10.23 -10.49
CA PHE A 53 -11.82 11.49 -10.83
C PHE A 53 -10.92 12.00 -9.69
N THR A 54 -11.42 12.04 -8.45
CA THR A 54 -10.70 12.55 -7.28
C THR A 54 -9.52 11.64 -6.87
N ILE A 55 -9.61 10.34 -7.15
CA ILE A 55 -8.55 9.37 -6.89
C ILE A 55 -7.29 9.68 -7.70
N ILE A 56 -7.40 10.20 -8.92
CA ILE A 56 -6.24 10.46 -9.79
C ILE A 56 -5.25 11.42 -9.13
N PRO A 57 -5.60 12.67 -8.79
CA PRO A 57 -4.66 13.59 -8.15
C PRO A 57 -4.20 13.12 -6.77
N THR A 58 -5.07 12.47 -6.01
CA THR A 58 -4.73 11.86 -4.71
C THR A 58 -3.67 10.77 -4.86
N SER A 59 -3.86 9.87 -5.82
CA SER A 59 -2.93 8.77 -6.07
C SER A 59 -1.60 9.24 -6.66
N ILE A 60 -1.59 10.30 -7.49
CA ILE A 60 -0.35 10.93 -7.97
C ILE A 60 0.48 11.40 -6.79
N SER A 61 -0.12 12.19 -5.89
CA SER A 61 0.60 12.77 -4.77
C SER A 61 1.10 11.70 -3.80
N GLY A 62 0.26 10.70 -3.49
CA GLY A 62 0.63 9.57 -2.66
C GLY A 62 1.71 8.69 -3.29
N ALA A 63 1.58 8.33 -4.57
CA ALA A 63 2.56 7.53 -5.29
C ALA A 63 3.93 8.22 -5.36
N VAL A 64 3.98 9.52 -5.68
CA VAL A 64 5.23 10.29 -5.69
C VAL A 64 5.90 10.28 -4.31
N SER A 65 5.12 10.44 -3.24
CA SER A 65 5.64 10.39 -1.88
C SER A 65 6.18 9.00 -1.51
N HIS A 66 5.48 7.92 -1.91
CA HIS A 66 5.93 6.53 -1.70
C HIS A 66 7.17 6.18 -2.54
N ILE A 67 7.27 6.68 -3.77
CA ILE A 67 8.47 6.52 -4.62
C ILE A 67 9.67 7.20 -3.97
N LYS A 68 9.54 8.47 -3.58
CA LYS A 68 10.59 9.19 -2.84
C LYS A 68 10.94 8.51 -1.52
N GLY A 69 9.94 7.92 -0.86
CA GLY A 69 10.10 7.18 0.38
C GLY A 69 10.68 5.77 0.23
N LYS A 70 10.89 5.25 -0.99
CA LYS A 70 11.29 3.87 -1.28
C LYS A 70 10.35 2.82 -0.64
N THR A 71 9.05 3.14 -0.52
CA THR A 71 8.02 2.29 0.08
C THR A 71 7.04 1.76 -0.97
N CYS A 72 7.50 1.52 -2.19
CA CYS A 72 6.71 0.93 -3.27
C CYS A 72 7.58 0.10 -4.21
N VAL A 73 6.94 -0.73 -5.03
CA VAL A 73 7.53 -1.53 -6.11
C VAL A 73 6.91 -1.06 -7.44
N PRO A 74 7.53 -0.06 -8.14
CA PRO A 74 6.91 0.58 -9.29
C PRO A 74 6.57 -0.40 -10.43
N ALA A 75 7.46 -1.35 -10.73
CA ALA A 75 7.24 -2.32 -11.80
C ALA A 75 6.00 -3.19 -11.58
N LEU A 76 5.76 -3.61 -10.32
CA LEU A 76 4.56 -4.36 -9.95
C LEU A 76 3.31 -3.47 -10.03
N GLY A 77 3.40 -2.22 -9.57
CA GLY A 77 2.32 -1.23 -9.67
C GLY A 77 1.92 -0.96 -11.12
N LEU A 78 2.89 -0.82 -12.02
CA LEU A 78 2.64 -0.68 -13.45
C LEU A 78 1.95 -1.90 -14.05
N ALA A 79 2.45 -3.12 -13.78
CA ALA A 79 1.85 -4.35 -14.30
C ALA A 79 0.39 -4.51 -13.84
N MET A 80 0.12 -4.24 -12.55
CA MET A 80 -1.23 -4.27 -11.99
C MET A 80 -2.11 -3.15 -12.57
N GLY A 81 -1.59 -1.94 -12.70
CA GLY A 81 -2.30 -0.79 -13.24
C GLY A 81 -2.69 -0.99 -14.70
N LEU A 82 -1.78 -1.47 -15.54
CA LEU A 82 -2.05 -1.78 -16.94
C LEU A 82 -3.10 -2.90 -17.09
N GLY A 83 -2.96 -3.99 -16.31
CA GLY A 83 -3.99 -5.03 -16.27
C GLY A 83 -5.36 -4.47 -15.87
N GLY A 84 -5.40 -3.62 -14.85
CA GLY A 84 -6.63 -2.99 -14.39
C GLY A 84 -7.22 -1.99 -15.39
N ALA A 85 -6.39 -1.23 -16.08
CA ALA A 85 -6.82 -0.26 -17.08
C ALA A 85 -7.54 -0.92 -18.28
N LEU A 86 -7.16 -2.15 -18.63
CA LEU A 86 -7.81 -2.90 -19.71
C LEU A 86 -9.24 -3.34 -19.34
N THR A 87 -9.51 -3.62 -18.06
CA THR A 87 -10.81 -4.14 -17.60
C THR A 87 -11.69 -3.10 -16.94
N SER A 88 -11.13 -1.97 -16.50
CA SER A 88 -11.87 -0.88 -15.86
C SER A 88 -13.04 -0.36 -16.73
N PRO A 89 -12.90 -0.10 -18.05
CA PRO A 89 -14.01 0.32 -18.89
C PRO A 89 -15.13 -0.71 -18.95
N VAL A 90 -14.80 -2.00 -19.00
CA VAL A 90 -15.79 -3.08 -18.97
C VAL A 90 -16.58 -3.05 -17.66
N GLY A 91 -15.90 -2.77 -16.54
CA GLY A 91 -16.54 -2.59 -15.23
C GLY A 91 -17.51 -1.41 -15.21
N VAL A 92 -17.12 -0.25 -15.76
CA VAL A 92 -17.98 0.94 -15.86
C VAL A 92 -19.21 0.66 -16.73
N TRP A 93 -19.00 0.04 -17.90
CA TRP A 93 -20.09 -0.36 -18.79
C TRP A 93 -21.07 -1.32 -18.10
N LEU A 94 -20.56 -2.32 -17.36
CA LEU A 94 -21.40 -3.24 -16.62
C LEU A 94 -22.19 -2.54 -15.49
N ALA A 95 -21.57 -1.56 -14.83
CA ALA A 95 -22.23 -0.74 -13.80
C ALA A 95 -23.37 0.09 -14.38
N SER A 96 -23.24 0.62 -15.60
CA SER A 96 -24.29 1.40 -16.26
C SER A 96 -25.52 0.55 -16.64
N LEU A 97 -25.34 -0.75 -16.85
CA LEU A 97 -26.43 -1.71 -17.11
C LEU A 97 -27.10 -2.24 -15.84
N SER A 98 -26.43 -2.08 -14.68
CA SER A 98 -26.89 -2.64 -13.42
C SER A 98 -27.74 -1.63 -12.63
N PRO A 99 -28.80 -2.08 -11.92
CA PRO A 99 -29.51 -1.18 -11.02
C PRO A 99 -28.59 -0.71 -9.88
N ALA A 100 -28.75 0.55 -9.45
CA ALA A 100 -27.87 1.20 -8.49
C ALA A 100 -27.69 0.41 -7.18
N TRP A 101 -28.77 -0.21 -6.68
CA TRP A 101 -28.72 -1.03 -5.46
C TRP A 101 -27.79 -2.25 -5.60
N LEU A 102 -27.73 -2.87 -6.79
CA LEU A 102 -26.86 -4.03 -7.03
C LEU A 102 -25.40 -3.64 -7.02
N VAL A 103 -25.05 -2.48 -7.59
CA VAL A 103 -23.68 -1.94 -7.57
C VAL A 103 -23.23 -1.67 -6.13
N MET A 104 -24.11 -1.06 -5.32
CA MET A 104 -23.79 -0.75 -3.93
C MET A 104 -23.72 -1.98 -3.03
N LEU A 105 -24.62 -2.96 -3.25
CA LEU A 105 -24.59 -4.24 -2.56
C LEU A 105 -23.29 -5.01 -2.88
N ALA A 106 -22.93 -5.08 -4.15
CA ALA A 106 -21.66 -5.68 -4.57
C ALA A 106 -20.46 -4.98 -3.93
N ALA A 107 -20.46 -3.64 -3.90
CA ALA A 107 -19.44 -2.86 -3.21
C ALA A 107 -19.32 -3.26 -1.74
N ALA A 108 -20.44 -3.25 -1.01
CA ALA A 108 -20.47 -3.59 0.42
C ALA A 108 -19.97 -5.01 0.69
N LEU A 109 -20.38 -6.00 -0.12
CA LEU A 109 -19.96 -7.39 0.03
C LEU A 109 -18.46 -7.58 -0.23
N ILE A 110 -17.93 -6.98 -1.31
CA ILE A 110 -16.52 -7.12 -1.69
C ILE A 110 -15.62 -6.40 -0.67
N ILE A 111 -15.99 -5.20 -0.24
CA ILE A 111 -15.29 -4.43 0.78
C ILE A 111 -15.34 -5.19 2.11
N GLY A 112 -16.49 -5.71 2.51
CA GLY A 112 -16.67 -6.50 3.73
C GLY A 112 -15.83 -7.78 3.73
N TYR A 113 -15.80 -8.53 2.63
CA TYR A 113 -14.94 -9.70 2.48
C TYR A 113 -13.46 -9.36 2.62
N SER A 114 -13.02 -8.27 1.97
CA SER A 114 -11.63 -7.79 2.05
C SER A 114 -11.27 -7.39 3.49
N ALA A 115 -12.19 -6.72 4.19
CA ALA A 115 -12.05 -6.31 5.58
C ALA A 115 -11.84 -7.52 6.52
N VAL A 116 -12.72 -8.51 6.43
CA VAL A 116 -12.64 -9.73 7.26
C VAL A 116 -11.35 -10.48 7.00
N ASN A 117 -10.95 -10.63 5.73
CA ASN A 117 -9.71 -11.31 5.36
C ASN A 117 -8.48 -10.57 5.91
N MET A 118 -8.50 -9.24 5.86
CA MET A 118 -7.42 -8.41 6.39
C MET A 118 -7.30 -8.49 7.91
N LEU A 119 -8.44 -8.44 8.62
CA LEU A 119 -8.46 -8.58 10.09
C LEU A 119 -7.96 -9.96 10.53
N ARG A 120 -8.42 -11.02 9.87
CA ARG A 120 -7.93 -12.39 10.16
C ARG A 120 -6.41 -12.49 10.02
N LYS A 121 -5.82 -11.84 9.01
CA LYS A 121 -4.36 -11.78 8.83
C LYS A 121 -3.67 -10.92 9.88
N ALA A 122 -4.30 -9.83 10.33
CA ALA A 122 -3.77 -8.97 11.39
C ALA A 122 -3.71 -9.69 12.73
N VAL A 123 -4.73 -10.50 13.05
CA VAL A 123 -4.79 -11.29 14.29
C VAL A 123 -3.78 -12.45 14.26
N LYS A 124 -3.63 -13.13 13.10
CA LYS A 124 -2.69 -14.25 12.96
C LYS A 124 -1.22 -13.84 12.88
N ALA A 125 -0.91 -12.56 12.65
CA ALA A 125 0.46 -12.08 12.60
C ALA A 125 1.09 -12.15 14.01
N PRO A 126 2.20 -12.91 14.22
CA PRO A 126 2.87 -12.98 15.51
C PRO A 126 3.32 -11.59 15.95
N SER A 127 3.04 -11.27 17.23
CA SER A 127 3.57 -10.07 17.86
C SER A 127 5.08 -10.24 18.02
N LYS A 128 5.88 -9.67 17.12
CA LYS A 128 7.30 -9.50 17.37
C LYS A 128 7.41 -8.45 18.49
N ARG A 129 7.38 -8.91 19.75
CA ARG A 129 7.83 -8.11 20.88
C ARG A 129 9.27 -7.73 20.57
N GLU A 130 9.55 -6.45 20.49
CA GLU A 130 10.89 -5.90 20.59
C GLU A 130 11.53 -6.44 21.87
N SER A 131 12.39 -7.44 21.72
CA SER A 131 13.32 -7.83 22.77
C SER A 131 14.52 -6.87 22.70
N SER A 132 14.30 -5.64 23.08
CA SER A 132 15.34 -4.71 23.49
C SER A 132 15.13 -4.41 24.97
N GLY A 133 15.43 -5.43 25.79
CA GLY A 133 15.75 -5.22 27.20
C GLY A 133 17.28 -5.23 27.33
N PRO A 134 17.91 -4.20 27.88
CA PRO A 134 19.32 -4.29 28.24
C PRO A 134 19.44 -5.31 29.34
N SER A 135 20.23 -6.36 29.12
CA SER A 135 20.68 -7.27 30.18
C SER A 135 21.42 -6.43 31.22
N ALA A 136 20.71 -6.11 32.30
CA ALA A 136 21.30 -5.54 33.50
C ALA A 136 22.27 -6.58 34.07
N ALA A 137 23.54 -6.23 34.06
CA ALA A 137 24.57 -6.90 34.79
C ALA A 137 24.20 -6.93 36.28
N ALA A 138 24.07 -8.10 36.86
CA ALA A 138 24.08 -8.29 38.31
C ALA A 138 25.54 -8.44 38.77
N PRO A 139 25.94 -7.80 39.88
CA PRO A 139 27.30 -7.91 40.41
C PRO A 139 27.43 -9.11 41.35
N GLY A 140 28.54 -9.81 41.16
CA GLY A 140 29.34 -10.52 42.12
C GLY A 140 28.74 -11.51 43.11
N ASP A 141 29.20 -12.75 43.05
CA ASP A 141 29.68 -13.42 44.26
C ASP A 141 30.81 -14.38 43.94
N SER A 142 31.84 -14.28 44.77
CA SER A 142 33.08 -15.02 44.79
C SER A 142 32.87 -16.46 45.28
N GLY A 143 33.47 -17.44 44.59
CA GLY A 143 33.48 -18.82 45.14
C GLY A 143 34.25 -19.79 44.25
N ASP A 144 35.52 -19.92 44.61
CA ASP A 144 36.49 -20.95 44.30
C ASP A 144 35.94 -22.36 44.01
N ARG A 145 36.37 -23.00 42.92
CA ARG A 145 36.83 -24.40 42.89
C ARG A 145 37.36 -24.81 41.50
N ARG A 146 38.63 -25.20 41.56
CA ARG A 146 39.42 -25.93 40.56
C ARG A 146 38.68 -27.18 40.09
N SER A 147 38.61 -27.45 38.81
CA SER A 147 38.81 -28.79 38.26
C SER A 147 39.13 -28.71 36.76
N ALA A 148 40.16 -29.41 36.39
CA ALA A 148 40.75 -29.56 35.09
C ALA A 148 39.83 -30.37 34.16
N ALA A 149 39.67 -29.93 32.89
CA ALA A 149 39.38 -30.83 31.79
C ALA A 149 39.91 -30.21 30.46
N GLN A 150 40.63 -31.03 29.76
CA GLN A 150 41.43 -30.83 28.54
C GLN A 150 40.60 -30.26 27.37
N PRO A 151 41.20 -29.47 26.45
CA PRO A 151 40.57 -29.09 25.18
C PRO A 151 40.67 -30.23 24.15
N SER A 152 39.54 -30.61 23.59
CA SER A 152 39.43 -31.60 22.52
C SER A 152 40.07 -31.08 21.22
N ALA A 153 40.88 -31.96 20.60
CA ALA A 153 41.70 -31.77 19.43
C ALA A 153 40.99 -31.57 18.08
N SER A 154 39.84 -30.90 18.03
CA SER A 154 39.09 -30.73 16.80
C SER A 154 39.08 -29.31 16.20
N CYS A 155 39.67 -28.34 16.86
CA CYS A 155 39.73 -26.95 16.36
C CYS A 155 41.10 -26.55 15.73
N ALA A 156 42.11 -27.44 15.84
CA ALA A 156 43.44 -27.17 15.28
C ALA A 156 43.66 -27.69 13.85
N ALA A 157 42.71 -28.44 13.30
CA ALA A 157 42.81 -29.02 11.95
C ALA A 157 42.20 -28.11 10.84
N LEU A 158 41.41 -27.09 11.21
CA LEU A 158 40.77 -26.18 10.24
C LEU A 158 41.57 -24.89 9.93
N LEU A 159 42.61 -24.63 10.68
CA LEU A 159 43.46 -23.42 10.48
C LEU A 159 44.74 -23.69 9.67
N ARG A 160 44.94 -24.90 9.14
CA ARG A 160 46.17 -25.28 8.39
C ARG A 160 45.97 -25.38 6.88
N SER A 161 44.79 -25.11 6.35
CA SER A 161 44.49 -25.22 4.91
C SER A 161 44.38 -23.87 4.18
N GLU A 162 44.58 -22.74 4.87
CA GLU A 162 44.48 -21.42 4.23
C GLU A 162 45.83 -20.77 3.90
N ASP A 163 46.93 -21.30 4.40
CA ASP A 163 48.26 -20.71 4.15
C ASP A 163 48.97 -21.23 2.87
N GLU A 164 48.39 -22.20 2.16
CA GLU A 164 49.05 -22.81 0.96
C GLU A 164 48.53 -22.29 -0.39
N ILE A 165 47.52 -21.38 -0.41
CA ILE A 165 46.94 -20.82 -1.65
C ILE A 165 47.46 -19.40 -1.98
N ILE A 166 48.23 -18.75 -1.08
CA ILE A 166 48.66 -17.34 -1.27
C ILE A 166 50.07 -17.23 -1.92
N SER A 167 50.78 -18.35 -2.23
CA SER A 167 52.18 -18.33 -2.73
C SER A 167 52.35 -18.40 -4.24
N ALA A 168 51.33 -18.40 -5.04
CA ALA A 168 51.47 -18.56 -6.49
C ALA A 168 50.74 -17.50 -7.30
N GLN A 169 51.09 -16.23 -7.21
CA GLN A 169 50.95 -15.26 -8.32
C GLN A 169 51.50 -13.89 -7.93
N THR A 170 52.80 -13.73 -8.02
CA THR A 170 53.46 -12.42 -8.09
C THR A 170 54.25 -12.35 -9.38
N THR A 171 53.85 -11.52 -10.33
CA THR A 171 54.76 -10.67 -11.12
C THR A 171 54.01 -9.57 -11.87
N PRO A 172 54.67 -8.44 -12.17
CA PRO A 172 54.04 -7.12 -12.15
C PRO A 172 53.92 -6.44 -13.52
N SER A 173 53.01 -5.52 -13.65
CA SER A 173 53.20 -4.36 -14.53
C SER A 173 52.30 -3.18 -14.14
N SER A 174 52.94 -2.09 -13.81
CA SER A 174 52.48 -0.71 -13.56
C SER A 174 52.36 0.06 -14.90
N PRO A 175 51.96 1.36 -14.96
CA PRO A 175 51.22 2.23 -14.05
C PRO A 175 50.08 3.07 -14.71
N GLY A 176 49.25 3.73 -13.91
CA GLY A 176 48.44 4.85 -14.41
C GLY A 176 47.23 5.24 -13.59
N ALA A 177 47.43 6.16 -12.65
CA ALA A 177 46.59 7.33 -12.31
C ALA A 177 45.16 7.20 -11.76
N ALA A 178 45.05 7.90 -10.65
CA ALA A 178 43.97 8.71 -10.13
C ALA A 178 43.09 8.09 -9.02
N ALA A 179 43.26 8.70 -7.86
CA ALA A 179 42.53 8.55 -6.63
C ALA A 179 41.07 9.01 -6.76
N GLU A 180 40.17 8.25 -6.17
CA GLU A 180 38.99 8.84 -5.56
C GLU A 180 38.54 7.99 -4.38
N GLY A 181 38.27 8.70 -3.26
CA GLY A 181 38.09 8.13 -1.94
C GLY A 181 36.87 7.25 -1.82
N VAL A 182 37.09 6.06 -1.30
CA VAL A 182 36.02 5.19 -0.79
C VAL A 182 35.60 5.71 0.58
N VAL A 183 34.52 6.46 0.61
CA VAL A 183 33.73 6.70 1.83
C VAL A 183 32.94 5.43 2.12
N THR A 184 33.40 4.65 3.10
CA THR A 184 32.63 3.55 3.69
C THR A 184 31.51 4.18 4.54
N GLY A 185 30.38 4.46 3.88
CA GLY A 185 29.14 4.78 4.57
C GLY A 185 28.45 3.50 5.02
N ASP A 186 28.06 3.47 6.28
CA ASP A 186 27.24 2.44 6.90
C ASP A 186 26.10 2.04 5.96
N ARG A 187 26.07 0.77 5.56
CA ARG A 187 24.94 0.17 4.88
C ARG A 187 23.92 -0.17 5.95
N ASP A 188 22.85 0.60 5.98
CA ASP A 188 21.61 0.20 6.67
C ASP A 188 21.16 -1.16 6.14
N GLU A 189 21.44 -2.22 6.88
CA GLU A 189 21.17 -3.63 6.56
C GLU A 189 19.68 -4.03 6.71
N ASP A 190 18.76 -3.08 6.87
CA ASP A 190 17.33 -3.34 7.11
C ASP A 190 16.38 -2.96 5.95
N ALA A 191 16.89 -2.65 4.78
CA ALA A 191 16.03 -2.54 3.61
C ALA A 191 15.90 -3.92 2.96
N PRO A 192 14.70 -4.54 2.89
CA PRO A 192 14.53 -5.77 2.14
C PRO A 192 14.90 -5.48 0.67
N ALA A 193 16.05 -6.00 0.24
CA ALA A 193 16.51 -5.91 -1.13
C ALA A 193 15.44 -6.55 -2.02
N VAL A 194 14.71 -5.73 -2.77
CA VAL A 194 13.81 -6.18 -3.83
C VAL A 194 14.69 -6.64 -4.98
N HIS A 195 15.28 -7.83 -4.82
CA HIS A 195 15.96 -8.53 -5.90
C HIS A 195 14.91 -8.83 -6.97
N GLY A 196 15.21 -8.51 -8.19
CA GLY A 196 14.38 -8.52 -9.39
C GLY A 196 13.10 -9.35 -9.31
N LEU A 197 11.95 -8.68 -9.46
CA LEU A 197 10.64 -9.34 -9.52
C LEU A 197 10.69 -10.48 -10.55
N SER A 198 10.34 -11.68 -10.13
CA SER A 198 10.19 -12.80 -11.04
C SER A 198 9.08 -12.51 -12.06
N ARG A 199 9.26 -12.97 -13.30
CA ARG A 199 8.21 -12.88 -14.34
C ARG A 199 6.87 -13.43 -13.84
N LYS A 200 6.90 -14.46 -12.98
CA LYS A 200 5.69 -15.03 -12.34
C LYS A 200 4.99 -14.01 -11.43
N GLN A 201 5.74 -13.23 -10.65
CA GLN A 201 5.16 -12.20 -9.77
C GLN A 201 4.53 -11.04 -10.56
N LEU A 202 5.13 -10.66 -11.69
CA LEU A 202 4.55 -9.67 -12.59
C LEU A 202 3.26 -10.17 -13.25
N LEU A 203 3.22 -11.44 -13.70
CA LEU A 203 2.02 -12.05 -14.25
C LEU A 203 0.89 -12.17 -13.22
N ILE A 204 1.22 -12.58 -11.99
CA ILE A 204 0.26 -12.60 -10.88
C ILE A 204 -0.23 -11.18 -10.59
N GLY A 205 0.67 -10.20 -10.59
CA GLY A 205 0.32 -8.79 -10.44
C GLY A 205 -0.65 -8.32 -11.53
N ALA A 206 -0.37 -8.61 -12.80
CA ALA A 206 -1.25 -8.28 -13.90
C ALA A 206 -2.64 -8.95 -13.78
N ALA A 207 -2.69 -10.23 -13.37
CA ALA A 207 -3.95 -10.93 -13.12
C ALA A 207 -4.75 -10.31 -11.96
N ILE A 208 -4.07 -9.93 -10.86
CA ILE A 208 -4.69 -9.17 -9.77
C ILE A 208 -5.23 -7.84 -10.29
N GLY A 209 -4.45 -7.16 -11.14
CA GLY A 209 -4.85 -5.91 -11.79
C GLY A 209 -6.11 -6.06 -12.63
N LEU A 210 -6.19 -7.09 -13.49
CA LEU A 210 -7.37 -7.39 -14.31
C LEU A 210 -8.64 -7.54 -13.44
N GLY A 211 -8.58 -8.36 -12.40
CA GLY A 211 -9.71 -8.55 -11.48
C GLY A 211 -10.07 -7.28 -10.71
N ALA A 212 -9.07 -6.58 -10.18
CA ALA A 212 -9.27 -5.35 -9.44
C ALA A 212 -9.77 -4.19 -10.33
N GLY A 213 -9.34 -4.13 -11.59
CA GLY A 213 -9.80 -3.15 -12.57
C GLY A 213 -11.28 -3.30 -12.90
N LEU A 214 -11.72 -4.54 -13.16
CA LEU A 214 -13.14 -4.84 -13.39
C LEU A 214 -14.00 -4.43 -12.19
N MET A 215 -13.59 -4.82 -10.98
CA MET A 215 -14.29 -4.46 -9.76
C MET A 215 -14.24 -2.96 -9.47
N SER A 216 -13.10 -2.32 -9.72
CA SER A 216 -12.94 -0.86 -9.55
C SER A 216 -13.84 -0.08 -10.51
N GLY A 217 -13.89 -0.46 -11.78
CA GLY A 217 -14.79 0.14 -12.75
C GLY A 217 -16.26 -0.04 -12.36
N TYR A 218 -16.64 -1.24 -11.93
CA TYR A 218 -18.01 -1.56 -11.53
C TYR A 218 -18.46 -0.81 -10.26
N VAL A 219 -17.60 -0.76 -9.24
CA VAL A 219 -17.94 -0.18 -7.92
C VAL A 219 -17.49 1.29 -7.79
N GLY A 220 -16.55 1.76 -8.62
CA GLY A 220 -16.04 3.13 -8.56
C GLY A 220 -15.12 3.43 -7.37
N VAL A 221 -14.60 2.41 -6.69
CA VAL A 221 -13.86 2.54 -5.41
C VAL A 221 -12.33 2.53 -5.57
N GLY A 222 -11.82 2.43 -6.81
CA GLY A 222 -10.38 2.54 -7.07
C GLY A 222 -9.55 1.25 -6.89
N GLY A 223 -10.17 0.10 -6.61
CA GLY A 223 -9.50 -1.23 -6.64
C GLY A 223 -8.46 -1.54 -5.56
N GLY A 224 -7.94 -0.55 -4.83
CA GLY A 224 -6.89 -0.74 -3.83
C GLY A 224 -7.29 -1.64 -2.66
N PHE A 225 -8.56 -1.60 -2.29
CA PHE A 225 -9.14 -2.45 -1.24
C PHE A 225 -9.08 -3.95 -1.56
N ILE A 226 -8.97 -4.32 -2.83
CA ILE A 226 -8.75 -5.70 -3.29
C ILE A 226 -7.27 -5.97 -3.56
N MET A 227 -6.57 -5.02 -4.21
CA MET A 227 -5.17 -5.18 -4.59
C MET A 227 -4.26 -5.41 -3.39
N VAL A 228 -4.42 -4.61 -2.33
CA VAL A 228 -3.57 -4.71 -1.13
C VAL A 228 -3.70 -6.08 -0.46
N PRO A 229 -4.89 -6.60 -0.10
CA PRO A 229 -5.01 -7.94 0.48
C PRO A 229 -4.51 -9.06 -0.43
N LEU A 230 -4.68 -8.95 -1.76
CA LEU A 230 -4.19 -9.94 -2.72
C LEU A 230 -2.66 -9.90 -2.85
N MET A 231 -2.03 -8.72 -2.86
CA MET A 231 -0.58 -8.62 -2.84
C MET A 231 0.03 -9.26 -1.58
N LEU A 232 -0.60 -9.06 -0.42
CA LEU A 232 -0.14 -9.68 0.83
C LEU A 232 -0.32 -11.20 0.84
N SER A 233 -1.33 -11.75 0.13
CA SER A 233 -1.63 -13.18 0.14
C SER A 233 -0.95 -13.96 -0.96
N LEU A 234 -0.86 -13.43 -2.16
CA LEU A 234 -0.35 -14.12 -3.35
C LEU A 234 1.12 -13.81 -3.62
N ILE A 235 1.53 -12.56 -3.41
CA ILE A 235 2.90 -12.10 -3.71
C ILE A 235 3.75 -12.04 -2.43
N HIS A 236 3.09 -12.03 -1.24
CA HIS A 236 3.73 -12.03 0.09
C HIS A 236 4.62 -10.81 0.36
N ILE A 237 4.30 -9.65 -0.23
CA ILE A 237 5.02 -8.41 0.06
C ILE A 237 4.52 -7.75 1.36
N PRO A 238 5.39 -7.03 2.09
CA PRO A 238 5.00 -6.31 3.30
C PRO A 238 3.91 -5.26 3.03
N MET A 239 3.05 -5.00 4.03
CA MET A 239 1.94 -4.02 3.92
C MET A 239 2.43 -2.63 3.50
N LYS A 240 3.58 -2.19 4.01
CA LYS A 240 4.18 -0.88 3.68
C LYS A 240 4.52 -0.74 2.20
N LEU A 241 5.03 -1.80 1.57
CA LEU A 241 5.31 -1.82 0.13
C LEU A 241 4.04 -1.99 -0.70
N ALA A 242 3.08 -2.79 -0.20
CA ALA A 242 1.81 -3.00 -0.87
C ALA A 242 1.01 -1.69 -0.99
N SER A 243 0.97 -0.85 0.07
CA SER A 243 0.24 0.43 0.06
C SER A 243 0.79 1.41 -0.98
N GLY A 244 2.12 1.55 -1.10
CA GLY A 244 2.70 2.42 -2.12
C GLY A 244 2.54 1.88 -3.54
N THR A 245 2.66 0.56 -3.71
CA THR A 245 2.52 -0.12 -5.00
C THR A 245 1.10 -0.03 -5.54
N SER A 246 0.09 -0.18 -4.68
CA SER A 246 -1.32 -0.07 -5.06
C SER A 246 -1.69 1.33 -5.53
N LEU A 247 -1.12 2.41 -4.97
CA LEU A 247 -1.39 3.78 -5.43
C LEU A 247 -0.93 4.00 -6.88
N ILE A 248 0.20 3.41 -7.28
CA ILE A 248 0.66 3.46 -8.67
C ILE A 248 -0.32 2.70 -9.58
N ALA A 249 -0.76 1.52 -9.15
CA ALA A 249 -1.72 0.72 -9.91
C ALA A 249 -3.07 1.43 -10.04
N ILE A 250 -3.59 1.99 -8.94
CA ILE A 250 -4.88 2.70 -8.91
C ILE A 250 -4.86 3.94 -9.79
N LEU A 251 -3.76 4.69 -9.80
CA LEU A 251 -3.58 5.84 -10.68
C LEU A 251 -3.83 5.46 -12.14
N ILE A 252 -3.22 4.37 -12.60
CA ILE A 252 -3.30 3.93 -13.99
C ILE A 252 -4.69 3.39 -14.32
N LEU A 253 -5.26 2.55 -13.46
CA LEU A 253 -6.57 1.95 -13.71
C LEU A 253 -7.74 2.94 -13.59
N ALA A 254 -7.58 4.04 -12.84
CA ALA A 254 -8.62 5.04 -12.69
C ALA A 254 -8.78 5.93 -13.95
N ILE A 255 -7.73 6.07 -14.76
CA ILE A 255 -7.75 6.95 -15.95
C ILE A 255 -8.85 6.54 -16.94
N PRO A 256 -8.93 5.28 -17.45
CA PRO A 256 -9.95 4.92 -18.43
C PRO A 256 -11.37 5.08 -17.88
N GLY A 257 -11.62 4.64 -16.63
CA GLY A 257 -12.92 4.77 -16.01
C GLY A 257 -13.34 6.23 -15.76
N THR A 258 -12.38 7.11 -15.49
CA THR A 258 -12.65 8.56 -15.36
C THR A 258 -12.97 9.18 -16.70
N ILE A 259 -12.28 8.81 -17.77
CA ILE A 259 -12.55 9.32 -19.12
C ILE A 259 -13.95 8.90 -19.57
N GLU A 260 -14.31 7.64 -19.39
CA GLU A 260 -15.63 7.11 -19.76
C GLU A 260 -16.76 7.81 -19.01
N ASN A 261 -16.66 7.94 -17.68
CA ASN A 261 -17.63 8.68 -16.87
C ASN A 261 -17.64 10.18 -17.17
N GLY A 262 -16.50 10.77 -17.54
CA GLY A 262 -16.42 12.18 -17.95
C GLY A 262 -17.16 12.44 -19.25
N ILE A 263 -17.03 11.55 -20.25
CA ILE A 263 -17.78 11.63 -21.52
C ILE A 263 -19.28 11.43 -21.26
N ALA A 264 -19.66 10.54 -20.35
CA ALA A 264 -21.04 10.30 -19.98
C ALA A 264 -21.67 11.42 -19.11
N GLY A 265 -20.90 12.43 -18.67
CA GLY A 265 -21.38 13.55 -17.85
C GLY A 265 -21.72 13.15 -16.40
N ASN A 266 -21.20 12.04 -15.91
CA ASN A 266 -21.50 11.52 -14.58
C ASN A 266 -20.60 12.09 -13.46
N ILE A 267 -19.69 13.04 -13.76
CA ILE A 267 -18.71 13.56 -12.79
C ILE A 267 -19.17 14.93 -12.28
N ASP A 268 -19.28 15.08 -10.96
CA ASP A 268 -19.36 16.38 -10.32
C ASP A 268 -17.96 16.94 -10.09
N TYR A 269 -17.54 17.80 -11.02
CA TYR A 269 -16.19 18.39 -11.01
C TYR A 269 -15.98 19.36 -9.83
N VAL A 270 -17.04 20.02 -9.34
CA VAL A 270 -16.93 20.98 -8.23
C VAL A 270 -16.62 20.27 -6.93
N VAL A 271 -17.42 19.27 -6.59
CA VAL A 271 -17.19 18.44 -5.41
C VAL A 271 -15.89 17.66 -5.54
N GLY A 272 -15.65 17.04 -6.69
CA GLY A 272 -14.44 16.24 -6.94
C GLY A 272 -13.15 17.06 -6.79
N LEU A 273 -13.10 18.26 -7.36
CA LEU A 273 -11.93 19.14 -7.29
C LEU A 273 -11.70 19.68 -5.87
N SER A 274 -12.78 20.07 -5.18
CA SER A 274 -12.70 20.58 -3.80
C SER A 274 -12.12 19.52 -2.86
N VAL A 275 -12.57 18.26 -2.97
CA VAL A 275 -12.02 17.14 -2.20
C VAL A 275 -10.59 16.81 -2.65
N ALA A 276 -10.28 16.90 -3.96
CA ALA A 276 -8.93 16.67 -4.47
C ALA A 276 -7.90 17.64 -3.89
N ILE A 277 -8.24 18.94 -3.79
CA ILE A 277 -7.37 19.97 -3.21
C ILE A 277 -6.97 19.60 -1.77
N GLY A 278 -7.90 19.10 -0.96
CA GLY A 278 -7.63 18.62 0.38
C GLY A 278 -6.85 17.30 0.41
N SER A 279 -7.20 16.36 -0.48
CA SER A 279 -6.64 15.02 -0.46
C SER A 279 -5.18 14.95 -0.94
N ILE A 280 -4.72 15.87 -1.78
CA ILE A 280 -3.33 15.95 -2.22
C ILE A 280 -2.35 16.07 -1.04
N PRO A 281 -2.42 17.13 -0.19
CA PRO A 281 -1.52 17.23 0.96
C PRO A 281 -1.78 16.10 1.96
N GLY A 282 -3.03 15.67 2.14
CA GLY A 282 -3.37 14.55 3.00
C GLY A 282 -2.65 13.26 2.58
N ALA A 283 -2.62 12.93 1.30
CA ALA A 283 -1.97 11.72 0.78
C ALA A 283 -0.45 11.75 0.99
N VAL A 284 0.19 12.90 0.85
CA VAL A 284 1.62 13.07 1.17
C VAL A 284 1.87 12.79 2.65
N LEU A 285 1.08 13.39 3.53
CA LEU A 285 1.19 13.16 4.97
C LEU A 285 0.97 11.69 5.34
N GLY A 286 -0.04 11.05 4.77
CA GLY A 286 -0.32 9.63 4.96
C GLY A 286 0.83 8.72 4.52
N ALA A 287 1.40 8.98 3.35
CA ALA A 287 2.54 8.24 2.82
C ALA A 287 3.82 8.42 3.67
N MET A 288 4.03 9.60 4.23
CA MET A 288 5.14 9.84 5.18
C MET A 288 4.93 9.08 6.50
N LEU A 289 3.68 9.02 6.96
CA LEU A 289 3.33 8.38 8.23
C LEU A 289 3.47 6.85 8.17
N VAL A 290 3.32 6.24 6.99
CA VAL A 290 3.46 4.78 6.77
C VAL A 290 4.77 4.21 7.33
N LYS A 291 5.86 4.98 7.28
CA LYS A 291 7.16 4.56 7.79
C LYS A 291 7.19 4.41 9.31
N ARG A 292 6.42 5.26 10.02
CA ARG A 292 6.38 5.32 11.49
C ARG A 292 5.38 4.33 12.09
N VAL A 293 4.38 3.90 11.32
CA VAL A 293 3.33 3.00 11.81
C VAL A 293 3.81 1.55 11.71
N PRO A 294 3.71 0.75 12.79
CA PRO A 294 4.03 -0.66 12.74
C PRO A 294 3.07 -1.41 11.81
N GLU A 295 3.57 -2.41 11.10
CA GLU A 295 2.82 -3.13 10.06
C GLU A 295 1.52 -3.76 10.60
N ARG A 296 1.55 -4.23 11.85
CA ARG A 296 0.37 -4.79 12.51
C ARG A 296 -0.73 -3.75 12.70
N ALA A 297 -0.37 -2.55 13.18
CA ALA A 297 -1.33 -1.45 13.33
C ALA A 297 -1.91 -1.03 11.97
N LEU A 298 -1.08 -0.97 10.92
CA LEU A 298 -1.51 -0.64 9.57
C LEU A 298 -2.57 -1.64 9.06
N ARG A 299 -2.40 -2.94 9.31
CA ARG A 299 -3.39 -3.97 8.96
C ARG A 299 -4.70 -3.83 9.75
N PHE A 300 -4.63 -3.50 11.04
CA PHE A 300 -5.83 -3.26 11.85
C PHE A 300 -6.58 -1.99 11.40
N ILE A 301 -5.88 -0.91 11.16
CA ILE A 301 -6.46 0.35 10.66
C ILE A 301 -7.14 0.10 9.31
N PHE A 302 -6.46 -0.62 8.40
CA PHE A 302 -7.01 -0.97 7.08
C PHE A 302 -8.27 -1.83 7.21
N GLY A 303 -8.21 -2.93 7.95
CA GLY A 303 -9.34 -3.83 8.12
C GLY A 303 -10.52 -3.20 8.86
N GLY A 304 -10.26 -2.47 9.94
CA GLY A 304 -11.29 -1.75 10.69
C GLY A 304 -11.97 -0.68 9.85
N PHE A 305 -11.18 0.08 9.10
CA PHE A 305 -11.70 1.08 8.17
C PHE A 305 -12.62 0.47 7.09
N LEU A 306 -12.21 -0.64 6.47
CA LEU A 306 -13.03 -1.32 5.46
C LEU A 306 -14.35 -1.88 6.04
N ILE A 307 -14.36 -2.33 7.31
CA ILE A 307 -15.60 -2.75 7.99
C ILE A 307 -16.55 -1.58 8.11
N ILE A 308 -16.06 -0.43 8.60
CA ILE A 308 -16.88 0.78 8.75
C ILE A 308 -17.45 1.19 7.39
N ALA A 309 -16.63 1.21 6.34
CA ALA A 309 -17.07 1.57 4.99
C ALA A 309 -18.15 0.60 4.46
N ALA A 310 -17.96 -0.71 4.66
CA ALA A 310 -18.92 -1.72 4.25
C ALA A 310 -20.28 -1.58 4.98
N ILE A 311 -20.23 -1.35 6.30
CA ILE A 311 -21.43 -1.15 7.12
C ILE A 311 -22.16 0.11 6.69
N VAL A 312 -21.46 1.22 6.50
CA VAL A 312 -22.05 2.50 6.07
C VAL A 312 -22.73 2.34 4.71
N LEU A 313 -22.08 1.72 3.73
CA LEU A 313 -22.67 1.46 2.42
C LEU A 313 -23.90 0.56 2.51
N PHE A 314 -23.83 -0.50 3.31
CA PHE A 314 -24.95 -1.42 3.50
C PHE A 314 -26.16 -0.73 4.15
N LEU A 315 -25.97 -0.02 5.26
CA LEU A 315 -27.03 0.67 5.97
C LEU A 315 -27.68 1.79 5.12
N ASN A 316 -26.86 2.49 4.33
CA ASN A 316 -27.37 3.52 3.43
C ASN A 316 -28.25 2.96 2.32
N GLU A 317 -27.93 1.78 1.79
CA GLU A 317 -28.71 1.18 0.70
C GLU A 317 -30.07 0.64 1.18
N PHE A 318 -30.14 0.19 2.42
CA PHE A 318 -31.42 -0.28 3.02
C PHE A 318 -32.27 0.86 3.61
N GLY A 319 -31.91 2.14 3.36
CA GLY A 319 -32.67 3.30 3.80
C GLY A 319 -32.68 3.49 5.33
N ILE A 320 -31.72 2.92 6.05
CA ILE A 320 -31.63 3.01 7.52
C ILE A 320 -30.95 4.32 7.95
N LEU A 321 -30.19 4.95 7.07
CA LEU A 321 -29.44 6.19 7.34
C LEU A 321 -30.04 7.45 6.70
N GLY A 322 -31.22 7.37 6.02
CA GLY A 322 -31.88 8.55 5.48
C GLY A 322 -32.82 8.24 4.35
#